data_fe731a0a8e12b074033a7d54763acef5
#
_entry.id   fe731a0a8e12b074033a7d54763acef5
#
_cell.length_a   1.000
_cell.length_b   1.000
_cell.length_c   1.000
_cell.angle_alpha   90.00
_cell.angle_beta   90.00
_cell.angle_gamma   90.00
#
_symmetry.space_group_name_H-M   'P 1'
#
loop_
_entity.id
_entity.type
_entity.pdbx_description
1 polymer ?
#
loop_
_entity_poly.entity_id
_entity_poly.type
_entity_poly.pdbx_seq_one_letter_code
_entity_poly.pdbx_strand_id
1 'polypeptide(L)'
;TGTGKTYAAAFAMREMRPKRLLFLVHREQIANQALSSFQRVFDDQSISFGIVSGNVKRFDADYVFSTMQMMGRNEILQKYNPDDFDCIIIDEVHRAGAESYQRIIDYFKPKFLLGMTASPERTDGYDLYNLFHHNIVYEIRLEQALEEDLLCPFHYFGISDLWIDGKEINLEKDTISFSNLSERERVDKIIEKIRYFGHSGSRVKGLVFCSNKKEAKELSDAFNLRKFRTISLTGDDSQAKREDAIARLTGTGAYQGF
;
A
#
# COMPACT_ATOMS: atom_id res chain seq x y z
N THR A 1 3.35 -7.57 -1.68
CA THR A 1 3.29 -6.20 -2.23
C THR A 1 4.47 -5.98 -3.17
N GLY A 2 4.27 -5.29 -4.29
CA GLY A 2 5.34 -5.04 -5.26
C GLY A 2 5.54 -6.12 -6.33
N THR A 3 4.86 -7.25 -6.26
CA THR A 3 4.98 -8.40 -7.20
C THR A 3 4.16 -8.25 -8.50
N GLY A 4 3.65 -7.07 -8.80
CA GLY A 4 2.93 -6.82 -10.07
C GLY A 4 1.47 -7.26 -10.12
N LYS A 5 0.78 -7.48 -8.98
CA LYS A 5 -0.63 -7.94 -8.93
C LYS A 5 -1.57 -7.18 -9.88
N THR A 6 -1.48 -5.85 -9.92
CA THR A 6 -2.33 -5.02 -10.79
C THR A 6 -2.10 -5.30 -12.27
N TYR A 7 -0.83 -5.51 -12.67
CA TYR A 7 -0.50 -5.90 -14.05
C TYR A 7 -0.98 -7.31 -14.36
N ALA A 8 -0.81 -8.27 -13.44
CA ALA A 8 -1.32 -9.63 -13.61
C ALA A 8 -2.84 -9.62 -13.82
N ALA A 9 -3.57 -8.84 -13.01
CA ALA A 9 -5.01 -8.65 -13.19
C ALA A 9 -5.34 -8.00 -14.55
N ALA A 10 -4.59 -6.98 -14.98
CA ALA A 10 -4.82 -6.33 -16.27
C ALA A 10 -4.59 -7.29 -17.44
N PHE A 11 -3.54 -8.12 -17.41
CA PHE A 11 -3.31 -9.15 -18.42
C PHE A 11 -4.41 -10.22 -18.43
N ALA A 12 -4.84 -10.68 -17.26
CA ALA A 12 -5.95 -11.62 -17.15
C ALA A 12 -7.25 -11.05 -17.76
N MET A 13 -7.57 -9.78 -17.47
CA MET A 13 -8.74 -9.12 -18.04
C MET A 13 -8.61 -8.88 -19.54
N ARG A 14 -7.40 -8.64 -20.06
CA ARG A 14 -7.15 -8.53 -21.49
C ARG A 14 -7.46 -9.85 -22.23
N GLU A 15 -7.16 -10.98 -21.63
CA GLU A 15 -7.49 -12.31 -22.18
C GLU A 15 -9.00 -12.63 -22.03
N MET A 16 -9.59 -12.34 -20.87
CA MET A 16 -11.00 -12.62 -20.58
C MET A 16 -11.97 -11.71 -21.34
N ARG A 17 -11.57 -10.46 -21.64
CA ARG A 17 -12.36 -9.44 -22.33
C ARG A 17 -13.78 -9.26 -21.77
N PRO A 18 -13.95 -9.00 -20.46
CA PRO A 18 -15.27 -8.70 -19.92
C PRO A 18 -15.82 -7.44 -20.60
N LYS A 19 -17.13 -7.40 -20.85
CA LYS A 19 -17.78 -6.21 -21.44
C LYS A 19 -17.69 -5.03 -20.48
N ARG A 20 -17.94 -5.26 -19.19
CA ARG A 20 -17.82 -4.24 -18.14
C ARG A 20 -17.06 -4.78 -16.94
N LEU A 21 -16.12 -3.98 -16.46
CA LEU A 21 -15.26 -4.27 -15.34
C LEU A 21 -15.39 -3.20 -14.25
N LEU A 22 -15.48 -3.61 -13.00
CA LEU A 22 -15.33 -2.75 -11.83
C LEU A 22 -14.04 -3.11 -11.05
N PHE A 23 -13.13 -2.15 -10.95
CA PHE A 23 -11.90 -2.31 -10.16
C PHE A 23 -11.99 -1.46 -8.89
N LEU A 24 -11.95 -2.12 -7.74
CA LEU A 24 -12.18 -1.52 -6.43
C LEU A 24 -10.91 -1.48 -5.60
N VAL A 25 -10.62 -0.31 -5.04
CA VAL A 25 -9.47 -0.06 -4.17
C VAL A 25 -9.90 0.75 -2.93
N HIS A 26 -9.01 0.93 -1.97
CA HIS A 26 -9.34 1.71 -0.77
C HIS A 26 -8.88 3.19 -0.85
N ARG A 27 -8.06 3.58 -1.82
CA ARG A 27 -7.58 4.97 -2.01
C ARG A 27 -7.64 5.40 -3.46
N GLU A 28 -8.06 6.64 -3.70
CA GLU A 28 -8.17 7.24 -5.04
C GLU A 28 -6.86 7.21 -5.81
N GLN A 29 -5.73 7.47 -5.15
CA GLN A 29 -4.41 7.42 -5.79
C GLN A 29 -4.11 6.02 -6.36
N ILE A 30 -4.50 4.95 -5.66
CA ILE A 30 -4.34 3.57 -6.12
C ILE A 30 -5.28 3.30 -7.30
N ALA A 31 -6.51 3.85 -7.28
CA ALA A 31 -7.44 3.74 -8.41
C ALA A 31 -6.85 4.36 -9.69
N ASN A 32 -6.26 5.55 -9.59
CA ASN A 32 -5.59 6.22 -10.71
C ASN A 32 -4.39 5.43 -11.23
N GLN A 33 -3.58 4.86 -10.34
CA GLN A 33 -2.45 4.01 -10.71
C GLN A 33 -2.89 2.72 -11.40
N ALA A 34 -3.94 2.07 -10.89
CA ALA A 34 -4.51 0.88 -11.48
C ALA A 34 -5.08 1.16 -12.87
N LEU A 35 -5.84 2.24 -13.03
CA LEU A 35 -6.36 2.70 -14.32
C LEU A 35 -5.21 2.91 -15.32
N SER A 36 -4.15 3.62 -14.92
CA SER A 36 -2.98 3.85 -15.78
C SER A 36 -2.26 2.55 -16.15
N SER A 37 -2.20 1.58 -15.24
CA SER A 37 -1.61 0.27 -15.50
C SER A 37 -2.44 -0.52 -16.50
N PHE A 38 -3.77 -0.49 -16.38
CA PHE A 38 -4.68 -1.11 -17.34
C PHE A 38 -4.55 -0.47 -18.72
N GLN A 39 -4.54 0.86 -18.81
CA GLN A 39 -4.37 1.58 -20.08
C GLN A 39 -3.06 1.21 -20.79
N ARG A 40 -1.98 0.92 -20.06
CA ARG A 40 -0.71 0.47 -20.66
C ARG A 40 -0.76 -0.96 -21.20
N VAL A 41 -1.61 -1.82 -20.63
CA VAL A 41 -1.76 -3.22 -21.03
C VAL A 41 -2.74 -3.37 -22.19
N PHE A 42 -3.73 -2.48 -22.25
CA PHE A 42 -4.76 -2.48 -23.28
C PHE A 42 -4.41 -1.47 -24.38
N ASP A 43 -3.95 -1.94 -25.53
CA ASP A 43 -3.75 -1.12 -26.74
C ASP A 43 -5.05 -0.87 -27.52
N ASP A 44 -6.16 -1.38 -27.01
CA ASP A 44 -7.47 -1.35 -27.68
C ASP A 44 -8.19 -0.03 -27.34
N GLN A 45 -8.30 0.86 -28.34
CA GLN A 45 -8.99 2.14 -28.21
C GLN A 45 -10.53 1.99 -28.14
N SER A 46 -11.06 0.78 -28.35
CA SER A 46 -12.50 0.53 -28.25
C SER A 46 -13.00 0.44 -26.81
N ILE A 47 -12.08 0.19 -25.84
CA ILE A 47 -12.42 0.07 -24.42
C ILE A 47 -12.29 1.42 -23.74
N SER A 48 -13.37 1.91 -23.17
CA SER A 48 -13.37 3.15 -22.38
C SER A 48 -13.00 2.89 -20.92
N PHE A 49 -12.11 3.73 -20.39
CA PHE A 49 -11.68 3.69 -18.99
C PHE A 49 -12.24 4.90 -18.25
N GLY A 50 -12.77 4.68 -17.06
CA GLY A 50 -13.34 5.74 -16.23
C GLY A 50 -12.98 5.59 -14.76
N ILE A 51 -12.98 6.73 -14.06
CA ILE A 51 -12.82 6.76 -12.61
C ILE A 51 -14.10 7.29 -11.97
N VAL A 52 -14.48 6.66 -10.84
CA VAL A 52 -15.58 7.14 -10.00
C VAL A 52 -15.00 7.34 -8.60
N SER A 53 -14.50 8.56 -8.37
CA SER A 53 -13.94 8.95 -7.08
C SER A 53 -13.98 10.48 -6.93
N GLY A 54 -13.99 10.97 -5.69
CA GLY A 54 -13.94 12.41 -5.41
C GLY A 54 -14.87 13.24 -6.28
N ASN A 55 -14.28 14.11 -7.10
CA ASN A 55 -14.99 15.02 -8.02
C ASN A 55 -15.16 14.45 -9.43
N VAL A 56 -14.50 13.35 -9.77
CA VAL A 56 -14.58 12.72 -11.09
C VAL A 56 -15.54 11.54 -11.04
N LYS A 57 -16.59 11.56 -11.88
CA LYS A 57 -17.64 10.53 -11.89
C LYS A 57 -17.98 10.13 -13.32
N ARG A 58 -17.17 9.26 -13.91
CA ARG A 58 -17.41 8.70 -15.23
C ARG A 58 -18.07 7.34 -15.12
N PHE A 59 -19.40 7.34 -15.08
CA PHE A 59 -20.24 6.14 -14.85
C PHE A 59 -20.42 5.25 -16.08
N ASP A 60 -20.24 5.79 -17.27
CA ASP A 60 -20.53 5.20 -18.58
C ASP A 60 -19.35 4.40 -19.17
N ALA A 61 -18.21 4.39 -18.51
CA ALA A 61 -17.04 3.66 -18.98
C ALA A 61 -17.25 2.14 -18.93
N ASP A 62 -16.60 1.43 -19.86
CA ASP A 62 -16.59 -0.02 -19.86
C ASP A 62 -15.82 -0.58 -18.65
N TYR A 63 -14.66 0.01 -18.34
CA TYR A 63 -13.85 -0.35 -17.19
C TYR A 63 -13.81 0.80 -16.19
N VAL A 64 -14.46 0.60 -15.05
CA VAL A 64 -14.65 1.60 -14.00
C VAL A 64 -13.71 1.32 -12.84
N PHE A 65 -12.94 2.32 -12.44
CA PHE A 65 -12.06 2.28 -11.27
C PHE A 65 -12.65 3.15 -10.16
N SER A 66 -12.77 2.60 -8.95
CA SER A 66 -13.39 3.34 -7.85
C SER A 66 -12.79 2.98 -6.50
N THR A 67 -13.02 3.84 -5.53
CA THR A 67 -12.77 3.48 -4.14
C THR A 67 -13.97 2.75 -3.54
N MET A 68 -13.72 1.81 -2.62
CA MET A 68 -14.78 1.11 -1.89
C MET A 68 -15.74 2.07 -1.19
N GLN A 69 -15.20 3.13 -0.57
CA GLN A 69 -16.01 4.12 0.13
C GLN A 69 -16.91 4.91 -0.81
N MET A 70 -16.44 5.22 -2.03
CA MET A 70 -17.25 5.93 -3.03
C MET A 70 -18.31 4.99 -3.60
N MET A 71 -17.92 3.80 -4.06
CA MET A 71 -18.84 2.84 -4.65
C MET A 71 -19.89 2.35 -3.65
N GLY A 72 -19.54 2.20 -2.36
CA GLY A 72 -20.47 1.77 -1.31
C GLY A 72 -21.54 2.82 -0.91
N ARG A 73 -21.54 4.02 -1.49
CA ARG A 73 -22.60 5.00 -1.27
C ARG A 73 -23.84 4.61 -2.05
N ASN A 74 -25.01 4.62 -1.41
CA ASN A 74 -26.27 4.23 -2.05
C ASN A 74 -26.55 5.04 -3.33
N GLU A 75 -26.29 6.33 -3.31
CA GLU A 75 -26.46 7.24 -4.45
C GLU A 75 -25.58 6.88 -5.66
N ILE A 76 -24.45 6.22 -5.42
CA ILE A 76 -23.52 5.76 -6.46
C ILE A 76 -23.89 4.37 -6.91
N LEU A 77 -24.16 3.44 -5.98
CA LEU A 77 -24.63 2.09 -6.31
C LEU A 77 -25.87 2.12 -7.22
N GLN A 78 -26.85 2.98 -6.91
CA GLN A 78 -28.09 3.12 -7.69
C GLN A 78 -27.89 3.70 -9.11
N LYS A 79 -26.68 4.16 -9.47
CA LYS A 79 -26.35 4.53 -10.85
C LYS A 79 -26.10 3.32 -11.75
N TYR A 80 -25.96 2.15 -11.15
CA TYR A 80 -25.70 0.89 -11.83
C TYR A 80 -26.78 -0.13 -11.50
N ASN A 81 -27.05 -1.04 -12.43
CA ASN A 81 -27.84 -2.23 -12.13
C ASN A 81 -26.97 -3.32 -11.50
N PRO A 82 -27.53 -4.24 -10.74
CA PRO A 82 -26.78 -5.35 -10.13
C PRO A 82 -25.94 -6.17 -11.12
N ASP A 83 -26.40 -6.33 -12.35
CA ASP A 83 -25.77 -7.14 -13.40
C ASP A 83 -24.89 -6.31 -14.37
N ASP A 84 -24.66 -5.02 -14.10
CA ASP A 84 -23.93 -4.14 -15.01
C ASP A 84 -22.46 -4.52 -15.18
N PHE A 85 -21.83 -5.17 -14.21
CA PHE A 85 -20.43 -5.57 -14.27
C PHE A 85 -20.29 -7.09 -14.41
N ASP A 86 -19.70 -7.53 -15.52
CA ASP A 86 -19.37 -8.94 -15.72
C ASP A 86 -18.27 -9.41 -14.78
N CYS A 87 -17.33 -8.51 -14.47
CA CYS A 87 -16.17 -8.78 -13.63
C CYS A 87 -16.01 -7.70 -12.57
N ILE A 88 -15.73 -8.11 -11.34
CA ILE A 88 -15.32 -7.22 -10.25
C ILE A 88 -13.98 -7.67 -9.72
N ILE A 89 -13.04 -6.73 -9.61
CA ILE A 89 -11.73 -6.93 -8.99
C ILE A 89 -11.65 -6.10 -7.72
N ILE A 90 -11.27 -6.70 -6.61
CA ILE A 90 -11.10 -6.04 -5.32
C ILE A 90 -9.63 -6.13 -4.92
N ASP A 91 -8.95 -5.00 -4.88
CA ASP A 91 -7.59 -4.91 -4.36
C ASP A 91 -7.61 -4.72 -2.83
N GLU A 92 -6.60 -5.28 -2.16
CA GLU A 92 -6.50 -5.33 -0.69
C GLU A 92 -7.76 -5.93 -0.03
N VAL A 93 -8.24 -7.02 -0.60
CA VAL A 93 -9.50 -7.68 -0.20
C VAL A 93 -9.50 -8.21 1.24
N HIS A 94 -8.34 -8.28 1.90
CA HIS A 94 -8.29 -8.58 3.33
C HIS A 94 -9.13 -7.62 4.20
N ARG A 95 -9.55 -6.47 3.65
CA ARG A 95 -10.47 -5.52 4.30
C ARG A 95 -11.94 -5.80 4.05
N ALA A 96 -12.28 -6.89 3.36
CA ALA A 96 -13.65 -7.20 2.92
C ALA A 96 -14.67 -7.43 4.06
N GLY A 97 -14.21 -7.62 5.30
CA GLY A 97 -15.10 -7.68 6.48
C GLY A 97 -15.76 -6.34 6.85
N ALA A 98 -15.35 -5.21 6.26
CA ALA A 98 -15.98 -3.93 6.51
C ALA A 98 -17.35 -3.82 5.82
N GLU A 99 -18.30 -3.14 6.47
CA GLU A 99 -19.69 -2.99 6.00
C GLU A 99 -19.80 -2.45 4.55
N SER A 100 -18.92 -1.52 4.17
CA SER A 100 -18.91 -0.96 2.81
C SER A 100 -18.58 -2.01 1.73
N TYR A 101 -17.75 -3.01 2.06
CA TYR A 101 -17.42 -4.10 1.15
C TYR A 101 -18.62 -5.04 0.99
N GLN A 102 -19.23 -5.46 2.11
CA GLN A 102 -20.39 -6.34 2.09
C GLN A 102 -21.52 -5.72 1.26
N ARG A 103 -21.81 -4.44 1.46
CA ARG A 103 -22.84 -3.73 0.70
C ARG A 103 -22.64 -3.79 -0.83
N ILE A 104 -21.40 -3.64 -1.31
CA ILE A 104 -21.06 -3.70 -2.73
C ILE A 104 -21.20 -5.13 -3.25
N ILE A 105 -20.67 -6.11 -2.50
CA ILE A 105 -20.70 -7.53 -2.86
C ILE A 105 -22.13 -8.07 -2.91
N ASP A 106 -22.97 -7.65 -1.96
CA ASP A 106 -24.37 -8.05 -1.90
C ASP A 106 -25.21 -7.41 -3.01
N TYR A 107 -24.81 -6.22 -3.46
CA TYR A 107 -25.54 -5.49 -4.50
C TYR A 107 -25.24 -6.03 -5.90
N PHE A 108 -23.96 -6.14 -6.26
CA PHE A 108 -23.57 -6.57 -7.61
C PHE A 108 -23.55 -8.10 -7.73
N LYS A 109 -23.88 -8.59 -8.93
CA LYS A 109 -23.90 -10.01 -9.27
C LYS A 109 -22.94 -10.30 -10.45
N PRO A 110 -21.62 -10.15 -10.24
CA PRO A 110 -20.66 -10.38 -11.31
C PRO A 110 -20.61 -11.85 -11.68
N LYS A 111 -20.28 -12.15 -12.95
CA LYS A 111 -19.96 -13.52 -13.39
C LYS A 111 -18.62 -13.98 -12.86
N PHE A 112 -17.71 -13.03 -12.61
CA PHE A 112 -16.38 -13.31 -12.07
C PHE A 112 -16.00 -12.28 -11.00
N LEU A 113 -15.63 -12.75 -9.82
CA LEU A 113 -15.14 -11.95 -8.71
C LEU A 113 -13.70 -12.34 -8.38
N LEU A 114 -12.78 -11.39 -8.47
CA LEU A 114 -11.36 -11.57 -8.14
C LEU A 114 -10.98 -10.73 -6.93
N GLY A 115 -10.45 -11.37 -5.91
CA GLY A 115 -9.83 -10.70 -4.77
C GLY A 115 -8.30 -10.77 -4.86
N MET A 116 -7.64 -9.64 -4.60
CA MET A 116 -6.18 -9.59 -4.51
C MET A 116 -5.76 -9.05 -3.14
N THR A 117 -4.78 -9.67 -2.53
CA THR A 117 -4.21 -9.21 -1.26
C THR A 117 -2.75 -9.63 -1.14
N ALA A 118 -1.99 -8.90 -0.34
CA ALA A 118 -0.66 -9.32 0.10
C ALA A 118 -0.68 -10.02 1.47
N SER A 119 -1.79 -9.97 2.20
CA SER A 119 -1.94 -10.46 3.57
C SER A 119 -3.31 -11.13 3.71
N PRO A 120 -3.47 -12.38 3.21
CA PRO A 120 -4.75 -13.06 3.28
C PRO A 120 -5.12 -13.49 4.71
N GLU A 121 -4.12 -13.74 5.55
CA GLU A 121 -4.33 -14.09 6.96
C GLU A 121 -4.76 -12.87 7.77
N ARG A 122 -5.88 -13.03 8.48
CA ARG A 122 -6.46 -11.97 9.33
C ARG A 122 -6.39 -12.37 10.80
N THR A 123 -6.11 -11.38 11.64
CA THR A 123 -6.05 -11.57 13.10
C THR A 123 -7.41 -11.44 13.79
N ASP A 124 -8.44 -10.97 13.07
CA ASP A 124 -9.79 -10.76 13.59
C ASP A 124 -10.76 -11.95 13.38
N GLY A 125 -10.25 -13.09 12.87
CA GLY A 125 -11.02 -14.31 12.66
C GLY A 125 -11.97 -14.29 11.46
N TYR A 126 -12.00 -13.22 10.64
CA TYR A 126 -12.80 -13.22 9.42
C TYR A 126 -12.18 -14.14 8.37
N ASP A 127 -12.97 -15.13 7.92
CA ASP A 127 -12.56 -16.04 6.85
C ASP A 127 -12.75 -15.39 5.47
N LEU A 128 -11.67 -14.81 4.97
CA LEU A 128 -11.64 -14.20 3.65
C LEU A 128 -11.86 -15.22 2.52
N TYR A 129 -11.35 -16.44 2.68
CA TYR A 129 -11.42 -17.46 1.65
C TYR A 129 -12.86 -17.92 1.39
N ASN A 130 -13.72 -17.87 2.39
CA ASN A 130 -15.14 -18.23 2.23
C ASN A 130 -15.85 -17.30 1.22
N LEU A 131 -15.46 -16.01 1.12
CA LEU A 131 -16.00 -15.07 0.14
C LEU A 131 -15.76 -15.54 -1.31
N PHE A 132 -14.69 -16.29 -1.53
CA PHE A 132 -14.29 -16.82 -2.85
C PHE A 132 -14.50 -18.35 -2.94
N HIS A 133 -15.34 -18.93 -2.09
CA HIS A 133 -15.58 -20.37 -2.03
C HIS A 133 -14.28 -21.19 -1.93
N HIS A 134 -13.29 -20.66 -1.20
CA HIS A 134 -11.93 -21.22 -1.05
C HIS A 134 -11.17 -21.43 -2.38
N ASN A 135 -11.55 -20.75 -3.44
CA ASN A 135 -10.81 -20.78 -4.69
C ASN A 135 -9.61 -19.85 -4.63
N ILE A 136 -8.42 -20.41 -4.64
CA ILE A 136 -7.15 -19.69 -4.73
C ILE A 136 -6.59 -19.91 -6.14
N VAL A 137 -6.54 -18.84 -6.94
CA VAL A 137 -6.04 -18.91 -8.31
C VAL A 137 -4.52 -18.89 -8.34
N TYR A 138 -3.90 -18.07 -7.50
CA TYR A 138 -2.47 -17.93 -7.43
C TYR A 138 -2.05 -17.44 -6.05
N GLU A 139 -1.01 -18.02 -5.51
CA GLU A 139 -0.37 -17.60 -4.27
C GLU A 139 1.14 -17.59 -4.46
N ILE A 140 1.78 -16.51 -4.03
CA ILE A 140 3.24 -16.42 -3.96
C ILE A 140 3.63 -15.86 -2.59
N ARG A 141 4.44 -16.60 -1.87
CA ARG A 141 4.99 -16.20 -0.57
C ARG A 141 6.27 -15.40 -0.74
N LEU A 142 6.68 -14.70 0.33
CA LEU A 142 7.86 -13.83 0.32
C LEU A 142 9.13 -14.57 -0.12
N GLU A 143 9.36 -15.76 0.41
CA GLU A 143 10.53 -16.58 0.07
C GLU A 143 10.57 -16.89 -1.42
N GLN A 144 9.48 -17.42 -1.97
CA GLN A 144 9.38 -17.70 -3.39
C GLN A 144 9.54 -16.45 -4.26
N ALA A 145 8.95 -15.31 -3.85
CA ALA A 145 9.08 -14.07 -4.59
C ALA A 145 10.52 -13.52 -4.62
N LEU A 146 11.32 -13.83 -3.60
CA LEU A 146 12.74 -13.50 -3.54
C LEU A 146 13.56 -14.50 -4.39
N GLU A 147 13.26 -15.79 -4.34
CA GLU A 147 13.92 -16.83 -5.13
C GLU A 147 13.69 -16.65 -6.64
N GLU A 148 12.51 -16.17 -7.03
CA GLU A 148 12.14 -15.89 -8.42
C GLU A 148 12.54 -14.47 -8.89
N ASP A 149 13.37 -13.74 -8.13
CA ASP A 149 13.81 -12.37 -8.44
C ASP A 149 12.67 -11.36 -8.66
N LEU A 150 11.47 -11.64 -8.17
CA LEU A 150 10.32 -10.72 -8.26
C LEU A 150 10.40 -9.59 -7.24
N LEU A 151 11.19 -9.77 -6.19
CA LEU A 151 11.46 -8.77 -5.16
C LEU A 151 12.97 -8.59 -4.99
N CYS A 152 13.38 -7.35 -4.70
CA CYS A 152 14.75 -7.06 -4.35
C CYS A 152 15.14 -7.75 -3.04
N PRO A 153 16.26 -8.46 -2.98
CA PRO A 153 16.73 -9.06 -1.74
C PRO A 153 17.03 -7.98 -0.69
N PHE A 154 16.84 -8.33 0.57
CA PHE A 154 17.08 -7.44 1.70
C PHE A 154 17.71 -8.20 2.87
N HIS A 155 18.38 -7.45 3.74
CA HIS A 155 18.87 -7.96 5.02
C HIS A 155 17.96 -7.44 6.13
N TYR A 156 17.46 -8.34 6.97
CA TYR A 156 16.67 -7.99 8.15
C TYR A 156 17.54 -8.13 9.40
N PHE A 157 17.62 -7.06 10.19
CA PHE A 157 18.34 -7.02 11.45
C PHE A 157 17.37 -6.70 12.58
N GLY A 158 17.10 -7.68 13.45
CA GLY A 158 16.41 -7.46 14.71
C GLY A 158 17.39 -6.86 15.73
N ILE A 159 17.02 -5.74 16.34
CA ILE A 159 17.81 -5.13 17.41
C ILE A 159 17.00 -5.32 18.70
N SER A 160 17.41 -6.31 19.50
CA SER A 160 16.78 -6.62 20.79
C SER A 160 17.48 -5.95 21.98
N ASP A 161 18.76 -5.57 21.82
CA ASP A 161 19.59 -5.14 22.95
C ASP A 161 19.60 -3.61 23.04
N LEU A 162 18.71 -3.08 23.86
CA LEU A 162 18.78 -1.71 24.32
C LEU A 162 19.44 -1.69 25.70
N TRP A 163 20.67 -1.20 25.73
CA TRP A 163 21.36 -0.92 27.00
C TRP A 163 21.07 0.53 27.40
N ILE A 164 20.45 0.71 28.58
CA ILE A 164 20.27 2.02 29.19
C ILE A 164 21.00 1.98 30.53
N ASP A 165 21.90 2.92 30.76
CA ASP A 165 22.68 3.03 31.98
C ASP A 165 23.42 1.73 32.39
N GLY A 166 23.93 0.98 31.39
CA GLY A 166 24.66 -0.25 31.61
C GLY A 166 23.82 -1.48 31.97
N LYS A 167 22.50 -1.39 31.83
CA LYS A 167 21.57 -2.53 31.99
C LYS A 167 20.97 -2.91 30.66
N GLU A 168 20.99 -4.21 30.36
CA GLU A 168 20.28 -4.79 29.22
C GLU A 168 18.77 -4.74 29.47
N ILE A 169 18.00 -4.18 28.50
CA ILE A 169 16.55 -4.10 28.58
C ILE A 169 15.98 -5.18 27.68
N ASN A 170 15.31 -6.13 28.28
CA ASN A 170 14.58 -7.17 27.56
C ASN A 170 13.18 -6.63 27.19
N LEU A 171 12.98 -6.35 25.88
CA LEU A 171 11.73 -5.79 25.34
C LEU A 171 10.49 -6.70 25.54
N GLU A 172 10.69 -7.99 25.81
CA GLU A 172 9.58 -8.93 26.10
C GLU A 172 9.13 -8.90 27.58
N LYS A 173 10.00 -8.48 28.49
CA LYS A 173 9.72 -8.52 29.94
C LYS A 173 9.67 -7.16 30.62
N ASP A 174 10.38 -6.17 30.06
CA ASP A 174 10.45 -4.86 30.66
C ASP A 174 9.58 -3.87 29.89
N THR A 175 8.58 -3.32 30.55
CA THR A 175 7.69 -2.25 30.06
C THR A 175 8.44 -0.92 29.86
N ILE A 176 9.78 -0.95 29.81
CA ILE A 176 10.61 0.20 29.51
C ILE A 176 10.71 0.34 28.00
N SER A 177 9.73 1.03 27.49
CA SER A 177 9.57 1.31 26.08
C SER A 177 10.77 2.13 25.56
N PHE A 178 11.08 1.97 24.29
CA PHE A 178 11.93 2.85 23.48
C PHE A 178 11.62 4.35 23.68
N SER A 179 10.45 4.65 24.26
CA SER A 179 10.00 5.98 24.65
C SER A 179 10.77 6.62 25.80
N ASN A 180 11.55 5.85 26.59
CA ASN A 180 12.29 6.37 27.74
C ASN A 180 13.71 6.85 27.38
N LEU A 181 14.19 6.50 26.17
CA LEU A 181 15.41 7.14 25.63
C LEU A 181 15.05 8.54 25.15
N SER A 182 15.92 9.50 25.43
CA SER A 182 15.81 10.81 24.77
C SER A 182 15.90 10.61 23.25
N GLU A 183 15.23 11.45 22.50
CA GLU A 183 15.23 11.38 21.01
C GLU A 183 16.65 11.46 20.45
N ARG A 184 17.54 12.14 21.14
CA ARG A 184 18.96 12.25 20.77
C ARG A 184 19.67 10.90 20.88
N GLU A 185 19.49 10.17 21.95
CA GLU A 185 20.09 8.86 22.16
C GLU A 185 19.57 7.82 21.18
N ARG A 186 18.26 7.86 20.86
CA ARG A 186 17.67 6.98 19.83
C ARG A 186 18.31 7.20 18.47
N VAL A 187 18.41 8.46 18.04
CA VAL A 187 18.97 8.80 16.74
C VAL A 187 20.44 8.43 16.68
N ASP A 188 21.21 8.64 17.73
CA ASP A 188 22.62 8.25 17.77
C ASP A 188 22.80 6.74 17.64
N LYS A 189 21.98 5.94 18.32
CA LYS A 189 21.98 4.47 18.17
C LYS A 189 21.54 4.02 16.78
N ILE A 190 20.51 4.62 16.21
CA ILE A 190 20.09 4.31 14.84
C ILE A 190 21.23 4.59 13.84
N ILE A 191 21.91 5.73 13.98
CA ILE A 191 23.05 6.09 13.13
C ILE A 191 24.21 5.12 13.32
N GLU A 192 24.52 4.73 14.55
CA GLU A 192 25.52 3.71 14.85
C GLU A 192 25.20 2.39 14.13
N LYS A 193 23.97 1.91 14.21
CA LYS A 193 23.54 0.68 13.54
C LYS A 193 23.52 0.80 12.02
N ILE A 194 23.12 1.94 11.47
CA ILE A 194 23.23 2.21 10.02
C ILE A 194 24.70 2.11 9.57
N ARG A 195 25.65 2.64 10.35
CA ARG A 195 27.07 2.56 10.02
C ARG A 195 27.61 1.13 10.16
N TYR A 196 27.17 0.42 11.18
CA TYR A 196 27.61 -0.95 11.45
C TYR A 196 27.13 -1.94 10.39
N PHE A 197 25.82 -1.92 10.04
CA PHE A 197 25.24 -2.83 9.05
C PHE A 197 25.46 -2.36 7.62
N GLY A 198 25.78 -1.08 7.42
CA GLY A 198 25.97 -0.49 6.10
C GLY A 198 24.67 -0.17 5.39
N HIS A 199 24.80 0.26 4.14
CA HIS A 199 23.70 0.57 3.24
C HIS A 199 24.15 0.38 1.79
N SER A 200 23.20 0.14 0.89
CA SER A 200 23.46 0.12 -0.54
C SER A 200 23.53 1.54 -1.12
N GLY A 201 24.34 1.73 -2.17
CA GLY A 201 24.47 3.00 -2.86
C GLY A 201 25.43 4.00 -2.20
N SER A 202 25.53 5.20 -2.76
CA SER A 202 26.50 6.23 -2.35
C SER A 202 26.05 7.04 -1.11
N ARG A 203 24.78 6.97 -0.74
CA ARG A 203 24.21 7.68 0.41
C ARG A 203 23.13 6.86 1.11
N VAL A 204 22.98 7.09 2.41
CA VAL A 204 21.87 6.50 3.18
C VAL A 204 20.54 7.04 2.67
N LYS A 205 19.65 6.13 2.29
CA LYS A 205 18.24 6.40 1.99
C LYS A 205 17.39 5.46 2.82
N GLY A 206 16.33 5.95 3.44
CA GLY A 206 15.52 5.11 4.29
C GLY A 206 14.18 5.72 4.67
N LEU A 207 13.33 4.88 5.23
CA LEU A 207 12.04 5.25 5.81
C LEU A 207 12.08 4.88 7.30
N VAL A 208 11.64 5.80 8.14
CA VAL A 208 11.47 5.57 9.59
C VAL A 208 9.98 5.63 9.90
N PHE A 209 9.44 4.54 10.41
CA PHE A 209 8.05 4.48 10.84
C PHE A 209 7.97 4.76 12.34
N CYS A 210 7.13 5.72 12.70
CA CYS A 210 6.95 6.18 14.07
C CYS A 210 5.53 5.87 14.55
N SER A 211 5.38 5.71 15.86
CA SER A 211 4.08 5.38 16.48
C SER A 211 3.11 6.56 16.50
N ASN A 212 3.61 7.80 16.48
CA ASN A 212 2.78 9.01 16.51
C ASN A 212 3.45 10.20 15.80
N LYS A 213 2.64 11.25 15.53
CA LYS A 213 3.07 12.45 14.80
C LYS A 213 4.18 13.24 15.51
N LYS A 214 4.13 13.29 16.84
CA LYS A 214 5.10 14.01 17.67
C LYS A 214 6.47 13.34 17.52
N GLU A 215 6.55 12.04 17.71
CA GLU A 215 7.77 11.25 17.56
C GLU A 215 8.37 11.40 16.15
N ALA A 216 7.55 11.35 15.10
CA ALA A 216 8.02 11.53 13.72
C ALA A 216 8.71 12.87 13.50
N LYS A 217 8.18 13.95 14.10
CA LYS A 217 8.76 15.28 14.01
C LYS A 217 10.06 15.37 14.79
N GLU A 218 10.06 14.94 16.06
CA GLU A 218 11.19 15.00 16.98
C GLU A 218 12.38 14.20 16.46
N LEU A 219 12.14 12.98 15.95
CA LEU A 219 13.19 12.17 15.32
C LEU A 219 13.71 12.84 14.04
N SER A 220 12.85 13.40 13.20
CA SER A 220 13.28 14.13 11.99
C SER A 220 14.18 15.31 12.34
N ASP A 221 13.81 16.11 13.35
CA ASP A 221 14.60 17.25 13.80
C ASP A 221 15.96 16.79 14.36
N ALA A 222 15.98 15.69 15.15
CA ALA A 222 17.20 15.13 15.71
C ALA A 222 18.14 14.54 14.64
N PHE A 223 17.61 13.92 13.58
CA PHE A 223 18.39 13.48 12.42
C PHE A 223 18.96 14.67 11.64
N ASN A 224 18.19 15.73 11.42
CA ASN A 224 18.62 16.93 10.72
C ASN A 224 19.77 17.64 11.45
N LEU A 225 19.75 17.68 12.78
CA LEU A 225 20.88 18.18 13.60
C LEU A 225 22.19 17.40 13.37
N ARG A 226 22.09 16.13 12.93
CA ARG A 226 23.22 15.26 12.60
C ARG A 226 23.54 15.22 11.10
N LYS A 227 23.06 16.22 10.36
CA LYS A 227 23.26 16.39 8.91
C LYS A 227 22.62 15.32 8.03
N PHE A 228 21.70 14.52 8.57
CA PHE A 228 20.79 13.71 7.75
C PHE A 228 19.65 14.61 7.26
N ARG A 229 19.34 14.56 5.97
CA ARG A 229 18.26 15.37 5.38
C ARG A 229 16.96 14.58 5.45
N THR A 230 16.20 14.77 6.50
CA THR A 230 14.93 14.09 6.72
C THR A 230 13.74 15.02 6.67
N ILE A 231 12.58 14.47 6.32
CA ILE A 231 11.29 15.15 6.30
C ILE A 231 10.31 14.27 7.06
N SER A 232 9.63 14.82 8.06
CA SER A 232 8.52 14.14 8.69
C SER A 232 7.25 14.26 7.85
N LEU A 233 6.53 13.14 7.67
CA LEU A 233 5.24 13.09 7.02
C LEU A 233 4.20 12.52 7.97
N THR A 234 3.03 13.13 7.99
CA THR A 234 1.91 12.75 8.84
C THR A 234 0.63 12.59 8.02
N GLY A 235 -0.45 12.10 8.65
CA GLY A 235 -1.77 12.00 8.01
C GLY A 235 -2.32 13.33 7.50
N ASP A 236 -1.91 14.44 8.10
CA ASP A 236 -2.43 15.79 7.82
C ASP A 236 -1.71 16.49 6.65
N ASP A 237 -0.58 15.93 6.20
CA ASP A 237 0.21 16.55 5.13
C ASP A 237 -0.47 16.42 3.77
N SER A 238 -0.36 17.47 2.96
CA SER A 238 -0.92 17.53 1.61
C SER A 238 -0.28 16.50 0.67
N GLN A 239 -1.01 16.13 -0.37
CA GLN A 239 -0.51 15.22 -1.41
C GLN A 239 0.76 15.77 -2.08
N ALA A 240 0.80 17.07 -2.37
CA ALA A 240 1.98 17.72 -2.97
C ALA A 240 3.24 17.57 -2.09
N LYS A 241 3.11 17.72 -0.76
CA LYS A 241 4.23 17.52 0.17
C LYS A 241 4.72 16.06 0.17
N ARG A 242 3.81 15.10 0.06
CA ARG A 242 4.16 13.68 -0.02
C ARG A 242 4.90 13.35 -1.31
N GLU A 243 4.45 13.88 -2.44
CA GLU A 243 5.07 13.69 -3.75
C GLU A 243 6.47 14.32 -3.80
N ASP A 244 6.64 15.53 -3.25
CA ASP A 244 7.96 16.15 -3.10
C ASP A 244 8.91 15.31 -2.23
N ALA A 245 8.45 14.79 -1.11
CA ALA A 245 9.26 13.93 -0.25
C ALA A 245 9.67 12.62 -0.95
N ILE A 246 8.77 11.99 -1.70
CA ILE A 246 9.07 10.81 -2.51
C ILE A 246 10.10 11.14 -3.60
N ALA A 247 9.90 12.24 -4.32
CA ALA A 247 10.81 12.67 -5.38
C ALA A 247 12.23 12.94 -4.84
N ARG A 248 12.37 13.52 -3.65
CA ARG A 248 13.67 13.71 -2.97
C ARG A 248 14.30 12.38 -2.54
N LEU A 249 13.52 11.44 -2.03
CA LEU A 249 14.01 10.13 -1.62
C LEU A 249 14.51 9.31 -2.82
N THR A 250 13.75 9.31 -3.91
CA THR A 250 14.07 8.54 -5.13
C THR A 250 15.12 9.19 -6.00
N GLY A 251 15.35 10.50 -5.84
CA GLY A 251 16.30 11.26 -6.66
C GLY A 251 15.71 11.73 -8.00
N THR A 252 14.38 11.64 -8.17
CA THR A 252 13.66 12.13 -9.38
C THR A 252 13.24 13.59 -9.27
N GLY A 253 13.40 14.22 -8.09
CA GLY A 253 13.09 15.64 -7.88
C GLY A 253 14.23 16.56 -8.31
N ALA A 254 13.91 17.84 -8.59
CA ALA A 254 14.82 18.89 -9.06
C ALA A 254 15.96 19.29 -8.07
N TYR A 255 16.16 18.55 -7.00
CA TYR A 255 17.24 18.76 -6.05
C TYR A 255 18.43 17.82 -6.32
N GLN A 256 19.09 18.06 -7.44
CA GLN A 256 20.51 17.72 -7.61
C GLN A 256 21.31 18.88 -7.02
N GLY A 257 21.52 18.88 -5.73
CA GLY A 257 22.26 19.95 -5.11
C GLY A 257 22.71 19.63 -3.69
N PHE A 258 23.97 19.33 -3.59
CA PHE A 258 24.94 19.25 -2.49
C PHE A 258 25.01 17.97 -1.71
#